data_f202753b9599319594e5882c76973712
#
_entry.id   f202753b9599319594e5882c76973712
#
_cell.length_a   1.000
_cell.length_b   1.000
_cell.length_c   1.000
_cell.angle_alpha   90.00
_cell.angle_beta   90.00
_cell.angle_gamma   90.00
#
_symmetry.space_group_name_H-M   'P 1'
#
loop_
_entity.id
_entity.type
_entity.pdbx_description
1 polymer ?
#
loop_
_entity_poly.entity_id
_entity_poly.type
_entity_poly.pdbx_seq_one_letter_code
_entity_poly.pdbx_strand_id
1 'polypeptide(L)'
;DDAWEQELKTLAEDENALTSYAGKLGECAENLYAYMEMTEKVNAKAELLANYCMRKADQDTREAVYQAMVGKFMSVIVGLSAATSFETPEIMAIPNETLDAFYASYPDLKRYRRYLTDLRRRKEHVLSPAEEKLLAAAGEMAQAPDHIYGMFADADITFPDALDSQGKPHQLT
;
A
#
# COMPACT_ATOMS: atom_id res chain seq x y z
N ASP A 1 -20.19 -7.22 5.40
CA ASP A 1 -19.59 -7.05 4.05
C ASP A 1 -20.09 -5.76 3.36
N ASP A 2 -21.37 -5.40 3.47
CA ASP A 2 -21.92 -4.19 2.81
C ASP A 2 -21.22 -2.89 3.23
N ALA A 3 -20.92 -2.74 4.52
CA ALA A 3 -20.18 -1.59 5.03
C ALA A 3 -18.74 -1.53 4.44
N TRP A 4 -18.09 -2.68 4.29
CA TRP A 4 -16.78 -2.77 3.68
C TRP A 4 -16.81 -2.36 2.20
N GLU A 5 -17.80 -2.83 1.44
CA GLU A 5 -17.98 -2.45 0.03
C GLU A 5 -18.23 -0.94 -0.12
N GLN A 6 -19.01 -0.36 0.79
CA GLN A 6 -19.25 1.09 0.78
C GLN A 6 -17.97 1.88 1.09
N GLU A 7 -17.20 1.46 2.09
CA GLU A 7 -15.92 2.09 2.43
C GLU A 7 -14.87 1.92 1.31
N LEU A 8 -14.85 0.76 0.64
CA LEU A 8 -13.97 0.56 -0.51
C LEU A 8 -14.29 1.53 -1.65
N LYS A 9 -15.58 1.80 -1.88
CA LYS A 9 -16.01 2.77 -2.87
C LYS A 9 -15.56 4.18 -2.52
N THR A 10 -15.70 4.59 -1.24
CA THR A 10 -15.21 5.91 -0.80
C THR A 10 -13.70 6.01 -0.91
N LEU A 11 -12.96 4.91 -0.66
CA LEU A 11 -11.51 4.86 -0.86
C LEU A 11 -11.14 5.09 -2.33
N ALA A 12 -11.88 4.50 -3.26
CA ALA A 12 -11.67 4.73 -4.70
C ALA A 12 -11.97 6.19 -5.11
N GLU A 13 -12.95 6.84 -4.48
CA GLU A 13 -13.27 8.24 -4.73
C GLU A 13 -12.16 9.21 -4.24
N ASP A 14 -11.41 8.83 -3.20
CA ASP A 14 -10.27 9.61 -2.66
C ASP A 14 -9.13 9.78 -3.69
N GLU A 15 -9.05 8.92 -4.75
CA GLU A 15 -8.07 9.02 -5.85
C GLU A 15 -8.09 10.40 -6.52
N ASN A 16 -9.28 10.90 -6.86
CA ASN A 16 -9.43 12.19 -7.51
C ASN A 16 -8.96 13.35 -6.62
N ALA A 17 -9.26 13.27 -5.34
CA ALA A 17 -8.87 14.29 -4.37
C ALA A 17 -7.34 14.33 -4.20
N LEU A 18 -6.66 13.17 -4.11
CA LEU A 18 -5.20 13.08 -4.05
C LEU A 18 -4.55 13.60 -5.35
N THR A 19 -5.07 13.18 -6.51
CA THR A 19 -4.55 13.62 -7.81
C THR A 19 -4.64 15.14 -8.01
N SER A 20 -5.58 15.81 -7.35
CA SER A 20 -5.74 17.27 -7.42
C SER A 20 -4.53 18.05 -6.90
N TYR A 21 -3.65 17.41 -6.14
CA TYR A 21 -2.40 17.98 -5.62
C TYR A 21 -1.21 17.82 -6.58
N ALA A 22 -1.34 17.06 -7.66
CA ALA A 22 -0.27 16.88 -8.64
C ALA A 22 0.22 18.23 -9.18
N GLY A 23 1.52 18.43 -9.16
CA GLY A 23 2.18 19.68 -9.55
C GLY A 23 2.18 20.77 -8.48
N LYS A 24 1.59 20.54 -7.28
CA LYS A 24 1.37 21.59 -6.27
C LYS A 24 2.14 21.37 -4.96
N LEU A 25 2.81 20.24 -4.77
CA LEU A 25 3.45 19.92 -3.47
C LEU A 25 4.61 20.87 -3.13
N GLY A 26 5.25 21.45 -4.14
CA GLY A 26 6.33 22.43 -3.97
C GLY A 26 5.90 23.89 -3.99
N GLU A 27 4.62 24.21 -4.16
CA GLU A 27 4.14 25.58 -4.29
C GLU A 27 4.09 26.32 -2.94
N CYS A 28 3.54 25.67 -1.92
CA CYS A 28 3.43 26.22 -0.57
C CYS A 28 3.36 25.14 0.52
N ALA A 29 3.62 25.51 1.75
CA ALA A 29 3.60 24.61 2.90
C ALA A 29 2.22 24.02 3.17
N GLU A 30 1.16 24.81 2.95
CA GLU A 30 -0.23 24.41 3.14
C GLU A 30 -0.62 23.28 2.21
N ASN A 31 -0.24 23.35 0.92
CA ASN A 31 -0.51 22.28 -0.05
C ASN A 31 0.19 21.00 0.33
N LEU A 32 1.48 21.08 0.68
CA LEU A 32 2.24 19.90 1.12
C LEU A 32 1.64 19.29 2.38
N TYR A 33 1.29 20.11 3.38
CA TYR A 33 0.69 19.64 4.62
C TYR A 33 -0.68 18.99 4.38
N ALA A 34 -1.56 19.64 3.63
CA ALA A 34 -2.90 19.14 3.33
C ALA A 34 -2.85 17.81 2.57
N TYR A 35 -1.92 17.69 1.61
CA TYR A 35 -1.67 16.44 0.92
C TYR A 35 -1.22 15.33 1.87
N MET A 36 -0.24 15.60 2.73
CA MET A 36 0.26 14.62 3.70
C MET A 36 -0.82 14.15 4.67
N GLU A 37 -1.65 15.08 5.20
CA GLU A 37 -2.79 14.73 6.05
C GLU A 37 -3.82 13.86 5.33
N MET A 38 -4.11 14.19 4.08
CA MET A 38 -5.05 13.42 3.28
C MET A 38 -4.52 12.02 3.00
N THR A 39 -3.27 11.90 2.59
CA THR A 39 -2.60 10.61 2.36
C THR A 39 -2.60 9.74 3.62
N GLU A 40 -2.34 10.33 4.80
CA GLU A 40 -2.40 9.61 6.08
C GLU A 40 -3.80 9.04 6.36
N LYS A 41 -4.85 9.82 6.12
CA LYS A 41 -6.26 9.37 6.28
C LYS A 41 -6.63 8.27 5.30
N VAL A 42 -6.22 8.42 4.04
CA VAL A 42 -6.46 7.43 2.98
C VAL A 42 -5.74 6.12 3.29
N ASN A 43 -4.48 6.19 3.71
CA ASN A 43 -3.69 5.01 4.09
C ASN A 43 -4.30 4.31 5.30
N ALA A 44 -4.75 5.03 6.33
CA ALA A 44 -5.40 4.43 7.50
C ALA A 44 -6.71 3.71 7.10
N LYS A 45 -7.52 4.30 6.21
CA LYS A 45 -8.72 3.65 5.66
C LYS A 45 -8.36 2.40 4.86
N ALA A 46 -7.37 2.49 3.99
CA ALA A 46 -6.90 1.37 3.17
C ALA A 46 -6.41 0.22 4.06
N GLU A 47 -5.65 0.51 5.12
CA GLU A 47 -5.15 -0.49 6.07
C GLU A 47 -6.27 -1.23 6.78
N LEU A 48 -7.32 -0.54 7.22
CA LEU A 48 -8.50 -1.16 7.84
C LEU A 48 -9.23 -2.10 6.86
N LEU A 49 -9.42 -1.65 5.62
CA LEU A 49 -10.07 -2.44 4.58
C LEU A 49 -9.24 -3.68 4.20
N ALA A 50 -7.91 -3.51 4.07
CA ALA A 50 -6.97 -4.60 3.83
C ALA A 50 -7.04 -5.65 4.93
N ASN A 51 -6.92 -5.22 6.19
CA ASN A 51 -6.96 -6.13 7.33
C ASN A 51 -8.26 -6.94 7.36
N TYR A 52 -9.40 -6.32 7.08
CA TYR A 52 -10.67 -7.03 7.04
C TYR A 52 -10.70 -8.12 5.96
N CYS A 53 -10.49 -7.74 4.69
CA CYS A 53 -10.61 -8.70 3.58
C CYS A 53 -9.53 -9.80 3.62
N MET A 54 -8.29 -9.44 3.97
CA MET A 54 -7.20 -10.42 4.09
C MET A 54 -7.44 -11.41 5.21
N ARG A 55 -7.86 -10.96 6.42
CA ARG A 55 -8.17 -11.88 7.53
C ARG A 55 -9.35 -12.79 7.23
N LYS A 56 -10.32 -12.31 6.48
CA LYS A 56 -11.43 -13.15 6.00
C LYS A 56 -10.95 -14.20 5.00
N ALA A 57 -10.08 -13.81 4.06
CA ALA A 57 -9.50 -14.74 3.10
C ALA A 57 -8.57 -15.77 3.77
N ASP A 58 -7.79 -15.37 4.78
CA ASP A 58 -6.92 -16.25 5.57
C ASP A 58 -7.72 -17.29 6.38
N GLN A 59 -8.96 -16.99 6.76
CA GLN A 59 -9.79 -17.89 7.54
C GLN A 59 -10.17 -19.15 6.79
N ASP A 60 -10.49 -19.03 5.50
CA ASP A 60 -10.65 -20.14 4.57
C ASP A 60 -10.32 -19.69 3.13
N THR A 61 -9.17 -20.11 2.65
CA THR A 61 -8.67 -19.73 1.31
C THR A 61 -9.53 -20.27 0.16
N ARG A 62 -10.46 -21.20 0.43
CA ARG A 62 -11.37 -21.77 -0.56
C ARG A 62 -12.65 -20.93 -0.74
N GLU A 63 -12.90 -19.97 0.14
CA GLU A 63 -14.08 -19.10 0.08
C GLU A 63 -13.93 -18.03 -1.00
N ALA A 64 -14.53 -18.30 -2.16
CA ALA A 64 -14.43 -17.45 -3.35
C ALA A 64 -14.87 -15.99 -3.11
N VAL A 65 -15.82 -15.76 -2.19
CA VAL A 65 -16.31 -14.42 -1.84
C VAL A 65 -15.18 -13.56 -1.27
N TYR A 66 -14.41 -14.10 -0.33
CA TYR A 66 -13.33 -13.34 0.31
C TYR A 66 -12.12 -13.17 -0.60
N GLN A 67 -11.83 -14.15 -1.46
CA GLN A 67 -10.83 -13.99 -2.52
C GLN A 67 -11.23 -12.86 -3.49
N ALA A 68 -12.50 -12.77 -3.85
CA ALA A 68 -13.00 -11.68 -4.69
C ALA A 68 -12.91 -10.31 -3.99
N MET A 69 -13.14 -10.25 -2.67
CA MET A 69 -12.95 -9.02 -1.89
C MET A 69 -11.50 -8.54 -1.93
N VAL A 70 -10.53 -9.43 -1.72
CA VAL A 70 -9.09 -9.11 -1.84
C VAL A 70 -8.79 -8.59 -3.25
N GLY A 71 -9.28 -9.24 -4.28
CA GLY A 71 -9.11 -8.78 -5.67
C GLY A 71 -9.64 -7.37 -5.92
N LYS A 72 -10.83 -7.05 -5.41
CA LYS A 72 -11.41 -5.69 -5.50
C LYS A 72 -10.55 -4.67 -4.76
N PHE A 73 -10.11 -4.99 -3.54
CA PHE A 73 -9.24 -4.13 -2.76
C PHE A 73 -7.93 -3.84 -3.50
N MET A 74 -7.26 -4.87 -4.01
CA MET A 74 -6.00 -4.73 -4.74
C MET A 74 -6.17 -3.86 -6.00
N SER A 75 -7.30 -3.97 -6.71
CA SER A 75 -7.58 -3.11 -7.86
C SER A 75 -7.66 -1.63 -7.48
N VAL A 76 -8.30 -1.29 -6.35
CA VAL A 76 -8.38 0.08 -5.85
C VAL A 76 -7.00 0.59 -5.42
N ILE A 77 -6.21 -0.23 -4.74
CA ILE A 77 -4.84 0.15 -4.31
C ILE A 77 -3.92 0.42 -5.50
N VAL A 78 -4.02 -0.38 -6.56
CA VAL A 78 -3.26 -0.14 -7.80
C VAL A 78 -3.64 1.20 -8.42
N GLY A 79 -4.93 1.53 -8.46
CA GLY A 79 -5.41 2.85 -8.93
C GLY A 79 -4.85 3.99 -8.08
N LEU A 80 -4.98 3.91 -6.76
CA LEU A 80 -4.44 4.91 -5.83
C LEU A 80 -2.92 5.07 -5.96
N SER A 81 -2.17 3.97 -6.09
CA SER A 81 -0.72 4.00 -6.29
C SER A 81 -0.34 4.70 -7.58
N ALA A 82 -1.07 4.44 -8.67
CA ALA A 82 -0.86 5.13 -9.94
C ALA A 82 -1.18 6.63 -9.83
N ALA A 83 -2.29 6.98 -9.18
CA ALA A 83 -2.74 8.35 -8.98
C ALA A 83 -1.78 9.19 -8.13
N THR A 84 -1.08 8.56 -7.16
CA THR A 84 -0.12 9.23 -6.27
C THR A 84 1.33 9.10 -6.73
N SER A 85 1.60 8.53 -7.90
CA SER A 85 2.97 8.33 -8.43
C SER A 85 3.78 9.62 -8.57
N PHE A 86 3.12 10.79 -8.60
CA PHE A 86 3.77 12.11 -8.64
C PHE A 86 4.41 12.51 -7.29
N GLU A 87 3.97 11.94 -6.16
CA GLU A 87 4.39 12.34 -4.81
C GLU A 87 5.91 12.34 -4.64
N THR A 88 6.52 11.19 -4.85
CA THR A 88 7.96 11.02 -4.65
C THR A 88 8.80 11.97 -5.50
N PRO A 89 8.61 12.05 -6.83
CA PRO A 89 9.39 12.98 -7.65
C PRO A 89 9.15 14.44 -7.30
N GLU A 90 7.93 14.86 -6.98
CA GLU A 90 7.66 16.24 -6.60
C GLU A 90 8.31 16.61 -5.26
N ILE A 91 8.17 15.78 -4.24
CA ILE A 91 8.82 16.03 -2.92
C ILE A 91 10.34 16.06 -3.06
N MET A 92 10.91 15.20 -3.90
CA MET A 92 12.35 15.20 -4.17
C MET A 92 12.83 16.43 -4.94
N ALA A 93 11.96 17.03 -5.74
CA ALA A 93 12.26 18.25 -6.50
C ALA A 93 12.25 19.51 -5.62
N ILE A 94 11.58 19.51 -4.45
CA ILE A 94 11.55 20.69 -3.56
C ILE A 94 12.98 21.01 -3.08
N PRO A 95 13.52 22.25 -3.28
CA PRO A 95 14.82 22.61 -2.72
C PRO A 95 14.86 22.55 -1.19
N ASN A 96 16.04 22.30 -0.59
CA ASN A 96 16.17 22.24 0.87
C ASN A 96 15.75 23.53 1.54
N GLU A 97 16.18 24.67 0.98
CA GLU A 97 15.88 26.01 1.48
C GLU A 97 14.36 26.27 1.47
N THR A 98 13.67 25.82 0.43
CA THR A 98 12.21 25.92 0.32
C THR A 98 11.51 25.08 1.39
N LEU A 99 11.97 23.84 1.59
CA LEU A 99 11.40 22.95 2.60
C LEU A 99 11.65 23.50 4.02
N ASP A 100 12.82 24.07 4.30
CA ASP A 100 13.12 24.71 5.57
C ASP A 100 12.23 25.96 5.81
N ALA A 101 11.98 26.74 4.75
CA ALA A 101 11.02 27.85 4.79
C ALA A 101 9.58 27.35 5.06
N PHE A 102 9.19 26.22 4.48
CA PHE A 102 7.89 25.60 4.76
C PHE A 102 7.75 25.18 6.22
N TYR A 103 8.79 24.57 6.82
CA TYR A 103 8.78 24.24 8.26
C TYR A 103 8.75 25.46 9.17
N ALA A 104 9.28 26.60 8.72
CA ALA A 104 9.25 27.84 9.48
C ALA A 104 7.88 28.53 9.40
N SER A 105 7.27 28.58 8.21
CA SER A 105 5.97 29.22 7.96
C SER A 105 4.78 28.38 8.45
N TYR A 106 4.91 27.04 8.42
CA TYR A 106 3.85 26.09 8.78
C TYR A 106 4.37 25.06 9.78
N PRO A 107 4.38 25.35 11.09
CA PRO A 107 5.00 24.50 12.12
C PRO A 107 4.44 23.08 12.18
N ASP A 108 3.16 22.87 11.85
CA ASP A 108 2.51 21.55 11.90
C ASP A 108 3.10 20.58 10.85
N LEU A 109 3.66 21.09 9.76
CA LEU A 109 4.37 20.30 8.77
C LEU A 109 5.59 19.56 9.36
N LYS A 110 6.12 20.02 10.51
CA LYS A 110 7.26 19.36 11.19
C LYS A 110 6.96 17.94 11.64
N ARG A 111 5.68 17.57 11.82
CA ARG A 111 5.30 16.17 12.14
C ARG A 111 5.73 15.21 11.03
N TYR A 112 5.76 15.66 9.79
CA TYR A 112 6.17 14.87 8.62
C TYR A 112 7.67 14.98 8.29
N ARG A 113 8.44 15.77 9.07
CA ARG A 113 9.86 16.05 8.79
C ARG A 113 10.69 14.77 8.64
N ARG A 114 10.47 13.78 9.48
CA ARG A 114 11.21 12.52 9.40
C ARG A 114 10.92 11.79 8.09
N TYR A 115 9.65 11.63 7.75
CA TYR A 115 9.22 11.00 6.50
C TYR A 115 9.83 11.69 5.28
N LEU A 116 9.68 13.01 5.21
CA LEU A 116 10.20 13.83 4.10
C LEU A 116 11.74 13.75 4.01
N THR A 117 12.45 13.71 5.14
CA THR A 117 13.90 13.56 5.17
C THR A 117 14.31 12.17 4.69
N ASP A 118 13.68 11.11 5.17
CA ASP A 118 13.99 9.73 4.80
C ASP A 118 13.67 9.47 3.32
N LEU A 119 12.57 10.02 2.80
CA LEU A 119 12.23 9.96 1.38
C LEU A 119 13.32 10.62 0.53
N ARG A 120 13.71 11.85 0.88
CA ARG A 120 14.71 12.63 0.12
C ARG A 120 16.12 12.04 0.18
N ARG A 121 16.47 11.36 1.28
CA ARG A 121 17.76 10.65 1.38
C ARG A 121 17.92 9.56 0.32
N ARG A 122 16.81 9.00 -0.18
CA ARG A 122 16.82 8.00 -1.24
C ARG A 122 16.98 8.57 -2.65
N LYS A 123 17.11 9.88 -2.81
CA LYS A 123 17.14 10.55 -4.13
C LYS A 123 18.21 9.96 -5.08
N GLU A 124 19.35 9.56 -4.54
CA GLU A 124 20.45 8.95 -5.34
C GLU A 124 20.11 7.51 -5.80
N HIS A 125 19.08 6.90 -5.25
CA HIS A 125 18.65 5.53 -5.54
C HIS A 125 17.31 5.47 -6.28
N VAL A 126 16.71 6.61 -6.60
CA VAL A 126 15.45 6.68 -7.37
C VAL A 126 15.78 6.64 -8.84
N LEU A 127 15.15 5.73 -9.54
CA LEU A 127 15.30 5.55 -10.96
C LEU A 127 14.56 6.67 -11.74
N SER A 128 14.83 6.76 -13.03
CA SER A 128 14.05 7.66 -13.89
C SER A 128 12.57 7.24 -13.93
N PRO A 129 11.63 8.16 -14.22
CA PRO A 129 10.20 7.82 -14.30
C PRO A 129 9.89 6.68 -15.27
N ALA A 130 10.69 6.51 -16.33
CA ALA A 130 10.54 5.41 -17.28
C ALA A 130 10.97 4.06 -16.67
N GLU A 131 12.05 4.04 -15.92
CA GLU A 131 12.55 2.85 -15.22
C GLU A 131 11.63 2.45 -14.08
N GLU A 132 11.14 3.41 -13.29
CA GLU A 132 10.14 3.17 -12.21
C GLU A 132 8.86 2.59 -12.79
N LYS A 133 8.38 3.11 -13.92
CA LYS A 133 7.20 2.56 -14.62
C LYS A 133 7.43 1.12 -15.10
N LEU A 134 8.63 0.82 -15.60
CA LEU A 134 8.98 -0.53 -16.03
C LEU A 134 9.02 -1.50 -14.83
N LEU A 135 9.63 -1.08 -13.72
CA LEU A 135 9.67 -1.89 -12.49
C LEU A 135 8.27 -2.09 -11.90
N ALA A 136 7.44 -1.06 -11.89
CA ALA A 136 6.06 -1.19 -11.45
C ALA A 136 5.28 -2.21 -12.29
N ALA A 137 5.48 -2.21 -13.61
CA ALA A 137 4.87 -3.20 -14.52
C ALA A 137 5.38 -4.63 -14.27
N ALA A 138 6.62 -4.79 -13.78
CA ALA A 138 7.18 -6.09 -13.42
C ALA A 138 6.72 -6.58 -12.03
N GLY A 139 6.08 -5.73 -11.22
CA GLY A 139 5.70 -6.02 -9.84
C GLY A 139 4.76 -7.22 -9.71
N GLU A 140 3.81 -7.37 -10.61
CA GLU A 140 2.90 -8.52 -10.64
C GLU A 140 3.66 -9.84 -10.87
N MET A 141 4.63 -9.84 -11.79
CA MET A 141 5.50 -11.00 -12.02
C MET A 141 6.39 -11.32 -10.81
N ALA A 142 6.84 -10.29 -10.10
CA ALA A 142 7.69 -10.45 -8.92
C ALA A 142 6.94 -11.08 -7.72
N GLN A 143 5.62 -10.90 -7.63
CA GLN A 143 4.78 -11.48 -6.58
C GLN A 143 4.34 -12.93 -6.89
N ALA A 144 4.42 -13.37 -8.14
CA ALA A 144 3.96 -14.70 -8.55
C ALA A 144 4.65 -15.85 -7.78
N PRO A 145 5.98 -15.84 -7.51
CA PRO A 145 6.63 -16.91 -6.75
C PRO A 145 6.09 -17.05 -5.32
N ASP A 146 5.87 -15.92 -4.61
CA ASP A 146 5.34 -15.93 -3.24
C ASP A 146 3.91 -16.46 -3.22
N HIS A 147 3.08 -16.07 -4.19
CA HIS A 147 1.72 -16.56 -4.33
C HIS A 147 1.68 -18.06 -4.63
N ILE A 148 2.53 -18.55 -5.55
CA ILE A 148 2.63 -19.97 -5.89
C ILE A 148 3.09 -20.77 -4.66
N TYR A 149 4.11 -20.26 -3.93
CA TYR A 149 4.60 -20.91 -2.72
C TYR A 149 3.52 -20.97 -1.63
N GLY A 150 2.80 -19.88 -1.39
CA GLY A 150 1.70 -19.84 -0.43
C GLY A 150 0.61 -20.86 -0.77
N MET A 151 0.15 -20.89 -2.02
CA MET A 151 -0.85 -21.88 -2.46
C MET A 151 -0.36 -23.32 -2.29
N PHE A 152 0.89 -23.59 -2.62
CA PHE A 152 1.47 -24.91 -2.42
C PHE A 152 1.57 -25.29 -0.94
N ALA A 153 2.08 -24.37 -0.10
CA ALA A 153 2.31 -24.61 1.33
C ALA A 153 1.01 -24.77 2.11
N ASP A 154 -0.03 -23.97 1.75
CA ASP A 154 -1.27 -23.88 2.53
C ASP A 154 -2.36 -24.85 2.03
N ALA A 155 -2.35 -25.21 0.73
CA ALA A 155 -3.41 -25.99 0.14
C ALA A 155 -2.96 -27.36 -0.39
N ASP A 156 -1.78 -27.47 -0.99
CA ASP A 156 -1.36 -28.65 -1.73
C ASP A 156 -0.42 -29.56 -0.92
N ILE A 157 0.35 -29.00 0.02
CA ILE A 157 1.31 -29.78 0.78
C ILE A 157 0.59 -30.72 1.73
N THR A 158 0.97 -31.99 1.70
CA THR A 158 0.48 -32.99 2.63
C THR A 158 1.63 -33.54 3.45
N PHE A 159 1.41 -33.68 4.75
CA PHE A 159 2.40 -34.25 5.64
C PHE A 159 2.04 -35.72 5.96
N PRO A 160 3.03 -36.61 6.16
CA PRO A 160 2.75 -37.95 6.66
C PRO A 160 2.17 -37.86 8.07
N ASP A 161 1.35 -38.84 8.43
CA ASP A 161 0.77 -38.93 9.75
C ASP A 161 1.84 -38.94 10.84
N ALA A 162 1.64 -38.14 11.89
CA ALA A 162 2.46 -38.20 13.10
C ALA A 162 1.92 -39.29 14.03
N LEU A 163 2.81 -40.06 14.67
CA LEU A 163 2.42 -41.07 15.67
C LEU A 163 2.41 -40.46 17.07
N ASP A 164 1.34 -40.69 17.84
CA ASP A 164 1.30 -40.35 19.24
C ASP A 164 2.17 -41.31 20.12
N SER A 165 2.21 -41.07 21.44
CA SER A 165 2.97 -41.90 22.40
C SER A 165 2.50 -43.34 22.49
N GLN A 166 1.32 -43.65 21.93
CA GLN A 166 0.74 -45.00 21.86
C GLN A 166 0.88 -45.63 20.48
N GLY A 167 1.56 -44.95 19.52
CA GLY A 167 1.75 -45.43 18.16
C GLY A 167 0.52 -45.25 17.26
N LYS A 168 -0.45 -44.44 17.64
CA LYS A 168 -1.64 -44.15 16.85
C LYS A 168 -1.34 -43.00 15.86
N PRO A 169 -1.68 -43.14 14.57
CA PRO A 169 -1.46 -42.10 13.59
C PRO A 169 -2.46 -40.93 13.75
N HIS A 170 -1.96 -39.73 13.59
CA HIS A 170 -2.72 -38.48 13.55
C HIS A 170 -2.31 -37.69 12.32
N GLN A 171 -3.30 -37.28 11.52
CA GLN A 171 -3.07 -36.44 10.37
C GLN A 171 -2.61 -35.06 10.82
N LEU A 172 -1.51 -34.57 10.23
CA LEU A 172 -1.05 -33.18 10.38
C LEU A 172 -1.79 -32.32 9.34
N THR A 173 -2.45 -31.27 9.81
CA THR A 173 -3.16 -30.27 8.98
C THR A 173 -2.45 -28.94 9.06
#